data_79759a2c6eb7f6f8d2e75122c5949429
#
_entry.id   79759a2c6eb7f6f8d2e75122c5949429
#
_cell.length_a   1.000
_cell.length_b   1.000
_cell.length_c   1.000
_cell.angle_alpha   90.00
_cell.angle_beta   90.00
_cell.angle_gamma   90.00
#
_symmetry.space_group_name_H-M   'P 1'
#
loop_
_entity.id
_entity.type
_entity.pdbx_description
1 polymer ?
#
loop_
_entity_poly.entity_id
_entity_poly.type
_entity_poly.pdbx_seq_one_letter_code
_entity_poly.pdbx_strand_id
1 'polypeptide(L)'
;MVGRKSYGMDILFKIIEINKKTNTAVLKGLEMRLIADAKLDDLVFPDAKTVQRYRKQSEEAQKECIRKIYRRRSLEREQLRSVSGRAPEEFFEMPGKILHLDGDPEYLEECLKAYQSLQLDVVGEFVPEKEQPVQVWHLLHQHRPDILILTGHDAYIKNEKNDFQSLKYYRNSRYFVEAVQKARKYEPGKDDLVIFAGACQSHYEALLAAGANFASSPQRVMIHALDPVFLVEKVAFTSINESVNIFELIKHTITGLDGVGGLETRGKFRLGLPKSPY
;
A
#
# COMPACT_ATOMS: atom_id res chain seq x y z
N MET A 1 20.51 -8.33 10.39
CA MET A 1 19.36 -9.07 9.82
C MET A 1 19.24 -10.40 10.51
N VAL A 2 18.00 -10.82 10.81
CA VAL A 2 17.68 -12.09 11.48
C VAL A 2 16.44 -12.72 10.84
N GLY A 3 16.33 -14.04 10.95
CA GLY A 3 15.11 -14.78 10.68
C GLY A 3 14.61 -15.42 11.97
N ARG A 4 13.39 -15.96 11.98
CA ARG A 4 12.81 -16.69 13.11
C ARG A 4 12.82 -18.19 12.82
N LYS A 5 13.37 -19.00 13.77
CA LYS A 5 13.38 -20.47 13.69
C LYS A 5 11.97 -21.03 13.62
N SER A 6 11.08 -20.51 14.49
CA SER A 6 9.70 -20.97 14.62
C SER A 6 8.86 -20.80 13.34
N TYR A 7 9.31 -19.99 12.39
CA TYR A 7 8.66 -19.75 11.10
C TYR A 7 9.57 -20.13 9.91
N GLY A 8 10.57 -20.99 10.12
CA GLY A 8 11.42 -21.51 9.04
C GLY A 8 12.24 -20.44 8.29
N MET A 9 12.42 -19.26 8.88
CA MET A 9 13.09 -18.10 8.27
C MET A 9 12.42 -17.62 6.96
N ASP A 10 11.11 -17.75 6.88
CA ASP A 10 10.28 -17.31 5.74
C ASP A 10 10.37 -15.81 5.47
N ILE A 11 10.58 -15.01 6.54
CA ILE A 11 10.77 -13.56 6.48
C ILE A 11 12.08 -13.18 7.15
N LEU A 12 12.78 -12.22 6.55
CA LEU A 12 13.94 -11.57 7.15
C LEU A 12 13.54 -10.27 7.83
N PHE A 13 14.14 -10.02 8.98
CA PHE A 13 13.86 -8.88 9.85
C PHE A 13 15.12 -8.08 10.16
N LYS A 14 14.90 -6.78 10.39
CA LYS A 14 15.84 -5.89 11.09
C LYS A 14 15.46 -5.89 12.58
N ILE A 15 16.43 -6.02 13.47
CA ILE A 15 16.21 -5.84 14.89
C ILE A 15 16.11 -4.33 15.15
N ILE A 16 15.01 -3.88 15.77
CA ILE A 16 14.79 -2.48 16.15
C ILE A 16 15.25 -2.26 17.59
N GLU A 17 14.86 -3.18 18.48
CA GLU A 17 15.12 -3.07 19.91
C GLU A 17 15.40 -4.44 20.52
N ILE A 18 16.26 -4.48 21.53
CA ILE A 18 16.53 -5.69 22.31
C ILE A 18 16.24 -5.40 23.80
N ASN A 19 15.32 -6.17 24.37
CA ASN A 19 15.05 -6.14 25.79
C ASN A 19 15.71 -7.34 26.47
N LYS A 20 16.87 -7.10 27.08
CA LYS A 20 17.65 -8.13 27.79
C LYS A 20 16.94 -8.65 29.05
N LYS A 21 16.05 -7.86 29.68
CA LYS A 21 15.34 -8.27 30.90
C LYS A 21 14.28 -9.32 30.61
N THR A 22 13.59 -9.20 29.49
CA THR A 22 12.54 -10.11 29.05
C THR A 22 13.04 -11.15 28.04
N ASN A 23 14.31 -11.11 27.65
CA ASN A 23 14.92 -11.96 26.63
C ASN A 23 14.18 -11.89 25.30
N THR A 24 13.73 -10.69 24.88
CA THR A 24 12.96 -10.44 23.67
C THR A 24 13.58 -9.38 22.77
N ALA A 25 13.25 -9.41 21.49
CA ALA A 25 13.58 -8.36 20.53
C ALA A 25 12.33 -7.91 19.78
N VAL A 26 12.29 -6.63 19.43
CA VAL A 26 11.32 -6.06 18.48
C VAL A 26 11.95 -6.13 17.09
N LEU A 27 11.24 -6.74 16.18
CA LEU A 27 11.67 -7.01 14.81
C LEU A 27 10.81 -6.23 13.83
N LYS A 28 11.45 -5.65 12.79
CA LYS A 28 10.78 -5.04 11.65
C LYS A 28 11.06 -5.88 10.41
N GLY A 29 10.01 -6.24 9.67
CA GLY A 29 10.13 -6.91 8.37
C GLY A 29 10.93 -6.07 7.39
N LEU A 30 11.72 -6.71 6.51
CA LEU A 30 12.47 -5.96 5.49
C LEU A 30 11.55 -5.44 4.39
N GLU A 31 10.61 -6.24 3.96
CA GLU A 31 9.72 -5.97 2.82
C GLU A 31 8.24 -6.08 3.17
N MET A 32 7.94 -6.69 4.31
CA MET A 32 6.58 -6.81 4.83
C MET A 32 6.32 -5.76 5.90
N ARG A 33 5.17 -5.12 5.85
CA ARG A 33 4.74 -4.07 6.80
C ARG A 33 4.42 -4.65 8.18
N LEU A 34 5.40 -5.35 8.76
CA LEU A 34 5.28 -6.11 9.98
C LEU A 34 6.24 -5.64 11.06
N ILE A 35 5.72 -5.39 12.25
CA ILE A 35 6.48 -5.32 13.50
C ILE A 35 6.05 -6.49 14.38
N ALA A 36 7.01 -7.32 14.79
CA ALA A 36 6.78 -8.51 15.59
C ALA A 36 7.72 -8.58 16.78
N ASP A 37 7.24 -9.12 17.89
CA ASP A 37 8.06 -9.46 19.04
C ASP A 37 8.55 -10.91 18.91
N ALA A 38 9.80 -11.17 19.24
CA ALA A 38 10.38 -12.51 19.25
C ALA A 38 11.29 -12.73 20.44
N LYS A 39 11.37 -13.98 20.93
CA LYS A 39 12.39 -14.36 21.91
C LYS A 39 13.76 -14.36 21.23
N LEU A 40 14.82 -13.95 21.95
CA LEU A 40 16.16 -13.94 21.39
C LEU A 40 16.61 -15.34 20.96
N ASP A 41 16.19 -16.39 21.64
CA ASP A 41 16.50 -17.80 21.35
C ASP A 41 15.84 -18.30 20.04
N ASP A 42 14.78 -17.62 19.56
CA ASP A 42 14.11 -17.91 18.28
C ASP A 42 14.82 -17.25 17.09
N LEU A 43 15.77 -16.36 17.35
CA LEU A 43 16.46 -15.61 16.29
C LEU A 43 17.63 -16.40 15.72
N VAL A 44 17.76 -16.33 14.40
CA VAL A 44 18.87 -16.89 13.62
C VAL A 44 19.46 -15.82 12.72
N PHE A 45 20.79 -15.78 12.66
CA PHE A 45 21.48 -14.96 11.67
C PHE A 45 21.59 -15.77 10.37
N PRO A 46 20.91 -15.35 9.28
CA PRO A 46 21.00 -16.00 8.00
C PRO A 46 22.41 -15.84 7.43
N ASP A 47 22.88 -16.82 6.65
CA ASP A 47 24.12 -16.68 5.90
C ASP A 47 23.99 -15.65 4.75
N ALA A 48 25.12 -15.20 4.24
CA ALA A 48 25.15 -14.19 3.18
C ALA A 48 24.41 -14.65 1.91
N LYS A 49 24.42 -15.94 1.59
CA LYS A 49 23.73 -16.49 0.41
C LYS A 49 22.22 -16.44 0.58
N THR A 50 21.72 -16.76 1.76
CA THR A 50 20.28 -16.68 2.09
C THR A 50 19.79 -15.23 2.00
N VAL A 51 20.53 -14.27 2.56
CA VAL A 51 20.21 -12.84 2.45
C VAL A 51 20.19 -12.37 1.01
N GLN A 52 21.20 -12.75 0.22
CA GLN A 52 21.29 -12.36 -1.18
C GLN A 52 20.15 -12.96 -2.01
N ARG A 53 19.79 -14.23 -1.76
CA ARG A 53 18.66 -14.89 -2.43
C ARG A 53 17.34 -14.20 -2.10
N TYR A 54 17.09 -13.88 -0.83
CA TYR A 54 15.89 -13.19 -0.40
C TYR A 54 15.73 -11.83 -1.09
N ARG A 55 16.79 -11.00 -1.07
CA ARG A 55 16.78 -9.69 -1.74
C ARG A 55 16.56 -9.82 -3.25
N LYS A 56 17.22 -10.77 -3.89
CA LYS A 56 17.08 -10.99 -5.33
C LYS A 56 15.67 -11.39 -5.70
N GLN A 57 15.03 -12.28 -4.92
CA GLN A 57 13.63 -12.67 -5.16
C GLN A 57 12.68 -11.51 -5.05
N SER A 58 12.84 -10.65 -4.05
CA SER A 58 12.03 -9.45 -3.88
C SER A 58 12.23 -8.46 -5.02
N GLU A 59 13.48 -8.15 -5.36
CA GLU A 59 13.77 -7.27 -6.50
C GLU A 59 13.20 -7.81 -7.81
N GLU A 60 13.23 -9.11 -8.04
CA GLU A 60 12.64 -9.74 -9.22
C GLU A 60 11.13 -9.60 -9.24
N ALA A 61 10.46 -9.82 -8.11
CA ALA A 61 9.02 -9.65 -7.97
C ALA A 61 8.59 -8.19 -8.24
N GLN A 62 9.30 -7.21 -7.67
CA GLN A 62 9.07 -5.79 -7.92
C GLN A 62 9.27 -5.42 -9.39
N LYS A 63 10.38 -5.85 -9.99
CA LYS A 63 10.67 -5.61 -11.41
C LYS A 63 9.61 -6.22 -12.34
N GLU A 64 9.09 -7.39 -12.00
CA GLU A 64 8.03 -8.04 -12.76
C GLU A 64 6.71 -7.25 -12.68
N CYS A 65 6.31 -6.78 -11.50
CA CYS A 65 5.15 -5.90 -11.34
C CYS A 65 5.29 -4.63 -12.18
N ILE A 66 6.43 -3.96 -12.10
CA ILE A 66 6.72 -2.75 -12.88
C ILE A 66 6.67 -3.02 -14.40
N ARG A 67 7.25 -4.14 -14.87
CA ARG A 67 7.20 -4.52 -16.29
C ARG A 67 5.77 -4.74 -16.78
N LYS A 68 4.93 -5.45 -15.97
CA LYS A 68 3.51 -5.66 -16.29
C LYS A 68 2.75 -4.34 -16.41
N ILE A 69 3.00 -3.40 -15.51
CA ILE A 69 2.42 -2.06 -15.53
C ILE A 69 2.79 -1.31 -16.81
N TYR A 70 4.06 -1.25 -17.16
CA TYR A 70 4.49 -0.55 -18.38
C TYR A 70 3.94 -1.20 -19.65
N ARG A 71 3.89 -2.54 -19.71
CA ARG A 71 3.29 -3.25 -20.84
C ARG A 71 1.81 -2.92 -20.98
N ARG A 72 1.05 -2.93 -19.88
CA ARG A 72 -0.35 -2.53 -19.88
C ARG A 72 -0.55 -1.10 -20.39
N ARG A 73 0.18 -0.13 -19.83
CA ARG A 73 0.09 1.27 -20.25
C ARG A 73 0.41 1.46 -21.75
N SER A 74 1.39 0.73 -22.26
CA SER A 74 1.72 0.77 -23.70
C SER A 74 0.54 0.31 -24.55
N LEU A 75 -0.10 -0.80 -24.18
CA LEU A 75 -1.29 -1.32 -24.88
C LEU A 75 -2.48 -0.36 -24.78
N GLU A 76 -2.74 0.21 -23.61
CA GLU A 76 -3.82 1.18 -23.40
C GLU A 76 -3.59 2.44 -24.28
N ARG A 77 -2.36 2.95 -24.35
CA ARG A 77 -1.99 4.06 -25.25
C ARG A 77 -2.16 3.73 -26.74
N GLU A 78 -1.80 2.52 -27.18
CA GLU A 78 -2.00 2.08 -28.58
C GLU A 78 -3.50 2.00 -28.93
N GLN A 79 -4.33 1.49 -28.03
CA GLN A 79 -5.77 1.47 -28.19
C GLN A 79 -6.36 2.88 -28.34
N LEU A 80 -5.92 3.81 -27.50
CA LEU A 80 -6.32 5.21 -27.55
C LEU A 80 -5.98 5.86 -28.90
N ARG A 81 -4.80 5.57 -29.45
CA ARG A 81 -4.37 6.00 -30.80
C ARG A 81 -5.30 5.50 -31.88
N SER A 82 -5.65 4.20 -31.81
CA SER A 82 -6.49 3.57 -32.84
C SER A 82 -7.92 4.13 -32.85
N VAL A 83 -8.44 4.53 -31.68
CA VAL A 83 -9.80 5.07 -31.53
C VAL A 83 -9.88 6.56 -31.81
N SER A 84 -8.89 7.34 -31.40
CA SER A 84 -8.91 8.81 -31.56
C SER A 84 -8.50 9.29 -32.95
N GLY A 85 -7.76 8.50 -33.69
CA GLY A 85 -7.20 8.87 -35.00
C GLY A 85 -6.20 10.04 -34.93
N ARG A 86 -5.76 10.45 -33.71
CA ARG A 86 -4.88 11.59 -33.47
C ARG A 86 -3.53 11.15 -32.94
N ALA A 87 -2.50 11.95 -33.16
CA ALA A 87 -1.17 11.71 -32.64
C ALA A 87 -1.13 11.92 -31.12
N PRO A 88 -0.42 11.07 -30.35
CA PRO A 88 -0.32 11.21 -28.89
C PRO A 88 0.33 12.50 -28.43
N GLU A 89 1.08 13.12 -29.29
CA GLU A 89 1.76 14.39 -29.01
C GLU A 89 0.80 15.58 -28.84
N GLU A 90 -0.46 15.41 -29.29
CA GLU A 90 -1.51 16.42 -29.13
C GLU A 90 -2.17 16.41 -27.74
N PHE A 91 -1.98 15.31 -26.98
CA PHE A 91 -2.59 15.12 -25.65
C PHE A 91 -1.59 15.32 -24.52
N PHE A 92 -2.10 15.70 -23.35
CA PHE A 92 -1.37 15.58 -22.09
C PHE A 92 -2.13 14.66 -21.13
N GLU A 93 -1.37 13.87 -20.38
CA GLU A 93 -1.88 12.90 -19.41
C GLU A 93 -1.92 13.53 -18.03
N MET A 94 -3.03 13.34 -17.31
CA MET A 94 -3.19 13.74 -15.93
C MET A 94 -3.60 12.51 -15.10
N PRO A 95 -2.65 11.77 -14.53
CA PRO A 95 -2.95 10.73 -13.56
C PRO A 95 -3.48 11.34 -12.26
N GLY A 96 -4.24 10.55 -11.50
CA GLY A 96 -4.75 10.98 -10.20
C GLY A 96 -3.63 11.34 -9.23
N LYS A 97 -3.81 12.44 -8.48
CA LYS A 97 -2.88 12.88 -7.44
C LYS A 97 -3.00 12.00 -6.21
N ILE A 98 -1.86 11.63 -5.63
CA ILE A 98 -1.79 10.72 -4.49
C ILE A 98 -1.26 11.45 -3.25
N LEU A 99 -1.92 11.24 -2.11
CA LEU A 99 -1.39 11.54 -0.79
C LEU A 99 -1.16 10.24 -0.05
N HIS A 100 0.08 9.96 0.35
CA HIS A 100 0.46 8.75 1.06
C HIS A 100 0.95 9.09 2.49
N LEU A 101 0.16 8.74 3.50
CA LEU A 101 0.55 8.81 4.91
C LEU A 101 1.04 7.44 5.34
N ASP A 102 2.29 7.37 5.79
CA ASP A 102 2.89 6.12 6.25
C ASP A 102 3.44 6.24 7.66
N GLY A 103 3.13 5.27 8.50
CA GLY A 103 3.66 5.17 9.86
C GLY A 103 5.13 4.74 9.93
N ASP A 104 5.77 4.43 8.79
CA ASP A 104 7.17 4.05 8.72
C ASP A 104 7.93 4.83 7.66
N PRO A 105 8.98 5.60 8.04
CA PRO A 105 9.72 6.43 7.10
C PRO A 105 10.55 5.61 6.09
N GLU A 106 11.04 4.41 6.43
CA GLU A 106 11.81 3.58 5.52
C GLU A 106 10.91 2.98 4.42
N TYR A 107 9.71 2.49 4.79
CA TYR A 107 8.73 2.00 3.80
C TYR A 107 8.18 3.13 2.94
N LEU A 108 7.95 4.31 3.54
CA LEU A 108 7.55 5.49 2.76
C LEU A 108 8.59 5.84 1.70
N GLU A 109 9.88 5.86 2.05
CA GLU A 109 10.96 6.14 1.10
C GLU A 109 10.99 5.13 -0.05
N GLU A 110 10.81 3.84 0.24
CA GLU A 110 10.70 2.80 -0.79
C GLU A 110 9.50 3.00 -1.71
N CYS A 111 8.33 3.33 -1.12
CA CYS A 111 7.13 3.66 -1.90
C CYS A 111 7.34 4.89 -2.78
N LEU A 112 7.97 5.94 -2.28
CA LEU A 112 8.26 7.17 -3.04
C LEU A 112 9.17 6.89 -4.24
N LYS A 113 10.21 6.06 -4.08
CA LYS A 113 11.06 5.61 -5.20
C LYS A 113 10.26 4.83 -6.25
N ALA A 114 9.35 3.96 -5.80
CA ALA A 114 8.50 3.21 -6.72
C ALA A 114 7.50 4.11 -7.46
N TYR A 115 6.85 5.06 -6.79
CA TYR A 115 6.00 6.08 -7.43
C TYR A 115 6.75 6.89 -8.47
N GLN A 116 7.95 7.35 -8.13
CA GLN A 116 8.79 8.09 -9.07
C GLN A 116 9.13 7.25 -10.30
N SER A 117 9.50 5.97 -10.12
CA SER A 117 9.76 5.06 -11.25
C SER A 117 8.53 4.83 -12.12
N LEU A 118 7.32 4.93 -11.55
CA LEU A 118 6.05 4.78 -12.24
C LEU A 118 5.47 6.12 -12.76
N GLN A 119 6.18 7.24 -12.60
CA GLN A 119 5.74 8.57 -13.03
C GLN A 119 4.39 8.97 -12.43
N LEU A 120 4.20 8.74 -11.14
CA LEU A 120 3.01 9.13 -10.38
C LEU A 120 3.26 10.44 -9.62
N ASP A 121 2.25 11.31 -9.61
CA ASP A 121 2.23 12.55 -8.81
C ASP A 121 1.83 12.20 -7.38
N VAL A 122 2.79 12.24 -6.45
CA VAL A 122 2.60 11.82 -5.06
C VAL A 122 3.20 12.80 -4.06
N VAL A 123 2.45 13.08 -3.01
CA VAL A 123 2.93 13.68 -1.77
C VAL A 123 2.98 12.58 -0.72
N GLY A 124 4.16 12.29 -0.18
CA GLY A 124 4.35 11.31 0.89
C GLY A 124 4.71 11.99 2.20
N GLU A 125 3.99 11.65 3.26
CA GLU A 125 4.17 12.20 4.60
C GLU A 125 4.37 11.09 5.62
N PHE A 126 5.46 11.15 6.38
CA PHE A 126 5.65 10.29 7.54
C PHE A 126 4.73 10.76 8.67
N VAL A 127 3.72 9.96 8.98
CA VAL A 127 2.76 10.22 10.05
C VAL A 127 2.55 8.94 10.85
N PRO A 128 3.03 8.86 12.09
CA PRO A 128 2.79 7.70 12.97
C PRO A 128 1.30 7.32 12.99
N GLU A 129 0.97 6.04 13.02
CA GLU A 129 -0.41 5.55 12.87
C GLU A 129 -1.39 6.23 13.82
N LYS A 130 -0.99 6.43 15.08
CA LYS A 130 -1.82 7.11 16.10
C LYS A 130 -2.10 8.59 15.78
N GLU A 131 -1.28 9.21 14.94
CA GLU A 131 -1.39 10.62 14.56
C GLU A 131 -2.12 10.82 13.24
N GLN A 132 -2.21 9.78 12.40
CA GLN A 132 -2.92 9.85 11.12
C GLN A 132 -4.37 10.37 11.26
N PRO A 133 -5.18 9.93 12.25
CA PRO A 133 -6.51 10.50 12.43
C PRO A 133 -6.52 12.00 12.75
N VAL A 134 -5.48 12.51 13.36
CA VAL A 134 -5.39 13.94 13.70
C VAL A 134 -4.97 14.76 12.50
N GLN A 135 -4.02 14.28 11.73
CA GLN A 135 -3.38 15.04 10.65
C GLN A 135 -4.11 14.92 9.30
N VAL A 136 -4.81 13.80 9.05
CA VAL A 136 -5.42 13.52 7.74
C VAL A 136 -6.35 14.64 7.24
N TRP A 137 -7.12 15.26 8.11
CA TRP A 137 -8.03 16.36 7.76
C TRP A 137 -7.29 17.57 7.19
N HIS A 138 -6.24 17.99 7.87
CA HIS A 138 -5.42 19.14 7.43
C HIS A 138 -4.72 18.84 6.11
N LEU A 139 -4.09 17.67 5.99
CA LEU A 139 -3.34 17.25 4.80
C LEU A 139 -4.25 17.10 3.57
N LEU A 140 -5.49 16.61 3.72
CA LEU A 140 -6.47 16.55 2.65
C LEU A 140 -6.83 17.94 2.12
N HIS A 141 -7.04 18.92 3.02
CA HIS A 141 -7.32 20.31 2.61
C HIS A 141 -6.12 20.97 1.92
N GLN A 142 -4.92 20.69 2.39
CA GLN A 142 -3.68 21.24 1.84
C GLN A 142 -3.39 20.70 0.43
N HIS A 143 -3.48 19.38 0.24
CA HIS A 143 -3.02 18.71 -0.98
C HIS A 143 -4.13 18.39 -1.98
N ARG A 144 -5.38 18.28 -1.53
CA ARG A 144 -6.56 17.94 -2.36
C ARG A 144 -6.30 16.77 -3.31
N PRO A 145 -5.94 15.60 -2.78
CA PRO A 145 -5.62 14.43 -3.59
C PRO A 145 -6.86 13.79 -4.18
N ASP A 146 -6.70 13.04 -5.27
CA ASP A 146 -7.70 12.11 -5.81
C ASP A 146 -7.66 10.75 -5.11
N ILE A 147 -6.50 10.40 -4.54
CA ILE A 147 -6.25 9.11 -3.89
C ILE A 147 -5.52 9.33 -2.56
N LEU A 148 -6.04 8.75 -1.49
CA LEU A 148 -5.45 8.75 -0.16
C LEU A 148 -4.98 7.35 0.21
N ILE A 149 -3.75 7.25 0.71
CA ILE A 149 -3.18 6.01 1.24
C ILE A 149 -2.85 6.21 2.71
N LEU A 150 -3.33 5.30 3.56
CA LEU A 150 -3.12 5.27 4.99
C LEU A 150 -2.45 3.94 5.35
N THR A 151 -1.14 3.96 5.54
CA THR A 151 -0.34 2.77 5.82
C THR A 151 0.58 2.95 7.02
N GLY A 152 1.27 1.88 7.37
CA GLY A 152 2.18 1.80 8.49
C GLY A 152 2.36 0.35 8.90
N HIS A 153 2.26 0.07 10.20
CA HIS A 153 2.33 -1.27 10.75
C HIS A 153 1.04 -1.64 11.44
N ASP A 154 0.66 -2.90 11.35
CA ASP A 154 -0.41 -3.46 12.16
C ASP A 154 -0.08 -4.92 12.51
N ALA A 155 -0.79 -5.48 13.44
CA ALA A 155 -0.68 -6.87 13.81
C ALA A 155 -1.91 -7.31 14.60
N TYR A 156 -2.40 -8.52 14.31
CA TYR A 156 -3.39 -9.16 15.16
C TYR A 156 -2.72 -9.68 16.44
N ILE A 157 -3.25 -9.27 17.59
CA ILE A 157 -2.79 -9.68 18.91
C ILE A 157 -3.59 -10.91 19.31
N LYS A 158 -2.93 -12.08 19.29
CA LYS A 158 -3.57 -13.34 19.66
C LYS A 158 -4.24 -13.27 21.04
N ASN A 159 -5.46 -13.74 21.13
CA ASN A 159 -6.21 -13.85 22.35
C ASN A 159 -6.80 -15.28 22.48
N GLU A 160 -7.21 -15.67 23.68
CA GLU A 160 -7.71 -17.01 23.98
C GLU A 160 -8.94 -17.41 23.17
N LYS A 161 -9.74 -16.44 22.71
CA LYS A 161 -10.98 -16.68 21.96
C LYS A 161 -10.80 -16.61 20.44
N ASN A 162 -9.59 -16.30 19.92
CA ASN A 162 -9.34 -16.04 18.50
C ASN A 162 -10.40 -15.10 17.89
N ASP A 163 -10.78 -14.05 18.64
CA ASP A 163 -11.76 -13.07 18.20
C ASP A 163 -11.14 -12.09 17.20
N PHE A 164 -11.38 -12.33 15.92
CA PHE A 164 -10.91 -11.48 14.81
C PHE A 164 -11.82 -10.27 14.54
N GLN A 165 -12.99 -10.17 15.21
CA GLN A 165 -13.97 -9.12 14.92
C GLN A 165 -13.76 -7.85 15.74
N SER A 166 -13.08 -7.93 16.86
CA SER A 166 -12.90 -6.79 17.75
C SER A 166 -11.61 -6.03 17.46
N LEU A 167 -11.72 -4.73 17.13
CA LEU A 167 -10.59 -3.81 16.90
C LEU A 167 -9.58 -3.74 18.05
N LYS A 168 -10.00 -4.08 19.29
CA LYS A 168 -9.10 -4.09 20.46
C LYS A 168 -7.95 -5.10 20.34
N TYR A 169 -8.10 -6.12 19.49
CA TYR A 169 -7.07 -7.14 19.25
C TYR A 169 -6.17 -6.81 18.05
N TYR A 170 -6.24 -5.59 17.54
CA TYR A 170 -5.36 -5.10 16.51
C TYR A 170 -4.53 -3.94 17.03
N ARG A 171 -3.24 -3.95 16.72
CA ARG A 171 -2.30 -2.95 17.23
C ARG A 171 -2.68 -1.54 16.79
N ASN A 172 -2.93 -1.35 15.50
CA ASN A 172 -3.13 -0.02 14.90
C ASN A 172 -4.40 0.12 14.05
N SER A 173 -5.14 -0.96 13.72
CA SER A 173 -6.34 -0.89 12.87
C SER A 173 -7.32 0.20 13.29
N ARG A 174 -7.48 0.45 14.60
CA ARG A 174 -8.38 1.50 15.12
C ARG A 174 -8.02 2.89 14.60
N TYR A 175 -6.74 3.19 14.44
CA TYR A 175 -6.27 4.49 13.96
C TYR A 175 -6.51 4.64 12.46
N PHE A 176 -6.29 3.59 11.70
CA PHE A 176 -6.63 3.58 10.27
C PHE A 176 -8.14 3.75 10.07
N VAL A 177 -8.98 3.04 10.83
CA VAL A 177 -10.45 3.19 10.80
C VAL A 177 -10.85 4.64 11.09
N GLU A 178 -10.33 5.24 12.14
CA GLU A 178 -10.63 6.63 12.50
C GLU A 178 -10.15 7.62 11.42
N ALA A 179 -8.97 7.41 10.85
CA ALA A 179 -8.45 8.24 9.77
C ALA A 179 -9.32 8.15 8.50
N VAL A 180 -9.76 6.94 8.12
CA VAL A 180 -10.70 6.73 7.02
C VAL A 180 -12.02 7.45 7.27
N GLN A 181 -12.60 7.34 8.47
CA GLN A 181 -13.85 8.03 8.82
C GLN A 181 -13.71 9.55 8.72
N LYS A 182 -12.57 10.12 9.13
CA LYS A 182 -12.29 11.54 8.99
C LYS A 182 -12.11 11.96 7.55
N ALA A 183 -11.44 11.14 6.74
CA ALA A 183 -11.31 11.36 5.31
C ALA A 183 -12.68 11.33 4.60
N ARG A 184 -13.60 10.45 5.02
CA ARG A 184 -14.98 10.41 4.48
C ARG A 184 -15.87 11.58 4.95
N LYS A 185 -15.55 12.23 6.06
CA LYS A 185 -16.18 13.51 6.43
C LYS A 185 -15.69 14.65 5.54
N TYR A 186 -14.42 14.60 5.08
CA TYR A 186 -13.90 15.56 4.12
C TYR A 186 -14.50 15.33 2.73
N GLU A 187 -14.50 14.08 2.23
CA GLU A 187 -15.09 13.69 0.95
C GLU A 187 -15.89 12.40 1.10
N PRO A 188 -17.24 12.48 1.13
CA PRO A 188 -18.13 11.33 1.26
C PRO A 188 -18.12 10.41 0.04
N GLY A 189 -17.90 10.97 -1.15
CA GLY A 189 -17.92 10.25 -2.42
C GLY A 189 -16.76 9.26 -2.54
N LYS A 190 -17.10 7.97 -2.69
CA LYS A 190 -16.08 6.92 -2.85
C LYS A 190 -15.37 7.03 -4.19
N ASP A 191 -16.06 7.55 -5.20
CA ASP A 191 -15.48 7.80 -6.52
C ASP A 191 -14.77 9.16 -6.61
N ASP A 192 -14.95 10.07 -5.65
CA ASP A 192 -14.29 11.37 -5.64
C ASP A 192 -12.95 11.33 -4.92
N LEU A 193 -12.88 10.69 -3.77
CA LEU A 193 -11.65 10.35 -3.06
C LEU A 193 -11.53 8.83 -2.91
N VAL A 194 -10.57 8.23 -3.60
CA VAL A 194 -10.27 6.80 -3.43
C VAL A 194 -9.36 6.61 -2.22
N ILE A 195 -9.72 5.72 -1.30
CA ILE A 195 -8.96 5.46 -0.07
C ILE A 195 -8.48 4.02 -0.04
N PHE A 196 -7.17 3.82 0.08
CA PHE A 196 -6.55 2.58 0.53
C PHE A 196 -6.14 2.71 2.00
N ALA A 197 -6.44 1.69 2.83
CA ALA A 197 -6.04 1.73 4.24
C ALA A 197 -5.58 0.37 4.77
N GLY A 198 -4.63 0.40 5.70
CA GLY A 198 -4.19 -0.73 6.50
C GLY A 198 -2.76 -1.19 6.21
N ALA A 199 -2.35 -2.20 6.95
CA ALA A 199 -1.03 -2.83 6.95
C ALA A 199 -1.15 -4.35 7.12
N CYS A 200 -0.08 -5.05 7.52
CA CYS A 200 -0.12 -6.48 7.79
C CYS A 200 -1.18 -6.82 8.82
N GLN A 201 -1.98 -7.86 8.55
CA GLN A 201 -3.01 -8.38 9.46
C GLN A 201 -4.05 -7.35 9.95
N SER A 202 -4.24 -6.24 9.25
CA SER A 202 -5.25 -5.23 9.64
C SER A 202 -6.67 -5.77 9.62
N HIS A 203 -7.55 -5.11 10.37
CA HIS A 203 -8.97 -5.45 10.41
C HIS A 203 -9.69 -4.98 9.14
N TYR A 204 -9.59 -5.80 8.09
CA TYR A 204 -10.08 -5.52 6.74
C TYR A 204 -11.52 -5.03 6.70
N GLU A 205 -12.45 -5.76 7.35
CA GLU A 205 -13.88 -5.47 7.32
C GLU A 205 -14.21 -4.12 7.97
N ALA A 206 -13.51 -3.78 9.06
CA ALA A 206 -13.71 -2.50 9.74
C ALA A 206 -13.21 -1.32 8.89
N LEU A 207 -12.13 -1.51 8.13
CA LEU A 207 -11.62 -0.50 7.20
C LEU A 207 -12.60 -0.23 6.06
N LEU A 208 -13.16 -1.27 5.46
CA LEU A 208 -14.19 -1.12 4.43
C LEU A 208 -15.49 -0.50 4.99
N ALA A 209 -15.91 -0.93 6.19
CA ALA A 209 -17.08 -0.36 6.87
C ALA A 209 -16.88 1.12 7.22
N ALA A 210 -15.65 1.54 7.54
CA ALA A 210 -15.30 2.94 7.76
C ALA A 210 -15.37 3.80 6.47
N GLY A 211 -15.38 3.17 5.30
CA GLY A 211 -15.51 3.82 4.00
C GLY A 211 -14.29 3.74 3.10
N ALA A 212 -13.27 2.95 3.42
CA ALA A 212 -12.17 2.69 2.48
C ALA A 212 -12.70 2.03 1.19
N ASN A 213 -12.11 2.35 0.04
CA ASN A 213 -12.36 1.65 -1.21
C ASN A 213 -11.61 0.32 -1.21
N PHE A 214 -10.37 0.36 -0.76
CA PHE A 214 -9.48 -0.78 -0.69
C PHE A 214 -8.88 -0.89 0.71
N ALA A 215 -8.67 -2.11 1.14
CA ALA A 215 -8.05 -2.38 2.43
C ALA A 215 -7.09 -3.56 2.35
N SER A 216 -6.12 -3.57 3.26
CA SER A 216 -5.15 -4.64 3.36
C SER A 216 -5.67 -5.82 4.17
N SER A 217 -5.11 -6.97 3.89
CA SER A 217 -5.13 -8.19 4.69
C SER A 217 -6.52 -8.82 4.93
N PRO A 218 -7.32 -9.08 3.87
CA PRO A 218 -8.58 -9.80 4.01
C PRO A 218 -8.40 -11.17 4.68
N GLN A 219 -7.29 -11.86 4.43
CA GLN A 219 -6.96 -13.15 5.05
C GLN A 219 -6.05 -13.02 6.29
N ARG A 220 -5.88 -11.80 6.84
CA ARG A 220 -4.98 -11.52 7.97
C ARG A 220 -3.53 -11.94 7.71
N VAL A 221 -3.10 -11.89 6.45
CA VAL A 221 -1.73 -12.16 6.01
C VAL A 221 -0.83 -10.92 6.10
N MET A 222 0.45 -11.14 5.91
CA MET A 222 1.40 -10.05 5.75
C MET A 222 1.34 -9.49 4.32
N ILE A 223 1.44 -8.18 4.18
CA ILE A 223 1.44 -7.50 2.89
C ILE A 223 2.82 -6.94 2.56
N HIS A 224 3.17 -6.94 1.28
CA HIS A 224 4.40 -6.32 0.81
C HIS A 224 4.32 -4.79 0.93
N ALA A 225 5.45 -4.14 1.25
CA ALA A 225 5.52 -2.70 1.43
C ALA A 225 5.01 -1.91 0.20
N LEU A 226 5.24 -2.43 -1.01
CA LEU A 226 4.86 -1.79 -2.27
C LEU A 226 3.46 -2.16 -2.80
N ASP A 227 2.72 -3.06 -2.17
CA ASP A 227 1.36 -3.40 -2.64
C ASP A 227 0.43 -2.19 -2.77
N PRO A 228 0.43 -1.21 -1.84
CA PRO A 228 -0.35 0.01 -2.00
C PRO A 228 0.03 0.80 -3.26
N VAL A 229 1.32 0.84 -3.60
CA VAL A 229 1.83 1.56 -4.79
C VAL A 229 1.27 0.96 -6.07
N PHE A 230 1.36 -0.35 -6.23
CA PHE A 230 0.90 -1.06 -7.43
C PHE A 230 -0.61 -1.02 -7.58
N LEU A 231 -1.33 -1.04 -6.44
CA LEU A 231 -2.77 -0.91 -6.43
C LEU A 231 -3.22 0.47 -6.92
N VAL A 232 -2.72 1.54 -6.29
CA VAL A 232 -3.18 2.89 -6.63
C VAL A 232 -2.68 3.37 -7.98
N GLU A 233 -1.59 2.80 -8.49
CA GLU A 233 -1.14 3.03 -9.85
C GLU A 233 -2.24 2.70 -10.87
N LYS A 234 -2.90 1.54 -10.72
CA LYS A 234 -4.01 1.16 -11.60
C LYS A 234 -5.17 2.15 -11.49
N VAL A 235 -5.51 2.60 -10.29
CA VAL A 235 -6.55 3.62 -10.08
C VAL A 235 -6.18 4.95 -10.73
N ALA A 236 -4.93 5.40 -10.53
CA ALA A 236 -4.45 6.68 -11.03
C ALA A 236 -4.40 6.74 -12.57
N PHE A 237 -4.20 5.60 -13.24
CA PHE A 237 -4.12 5.50 -14.71
C PHE A 237 -5.36 4.87 -15.39
N THR A 238 -6.39 4.48 -14.65
CA THR A 238 -7.69 4.14 -15.23
C THR A 238 -8.50 5.42 -15.47
N SER A 239 -9.14 5.51 -16.65
CA SER A 239 -9.98 6.67 -17.02
C SER A 239 -11.07 6.94 -15.98
N ILE A 240 -11.38 8.23 -15.75
CA ILE A 240 -12.52 8.65 -14.92
C ILE A 240 -13.88 8.14 -15.45
N ASN A 241 -13.93 7.73 -16.70
CA ASN A 241 -15.13 7.19 -17.35
C ASN A 241 -15.24 5.67 -17.20
N GLU A 242 -14.25 5.02 -16.60
CA GLU A 242 -14.17 3.58 -16.46
C GLU A 242 -14.09 3.15 -15.00
N SER A 243 -14.71 2.02 -14.67
CA SER A 243 -14.52 1.37 -13.37
C SER A 243 -13.22 0.58 -13.36
N VAL A 244 -12.50 0.66 -12.25
CA VAL A 244 -11.30 -0.13 -12.00
C VAL A 244 -11.71 -1.57 -11.73
N ASN A 245 -11.32 -2.48 -12.62
CA ASN A 245 -11.54 -3.91 -12.41
C ASN A 245 -10.66 -4.41 -11.26
N ILE A 246 -11.31 -4.85 -10.18
CA ILE A 246 -10.62 -5.25 -8.94
C ILE A 246 -9.72 -6.47 -9.14
N PHE A 247 -10.11 -7.43 -9.98
CA PHE A 247 -9.28 -8.60 -10.27
C PHE A 247 -8.01 -8.22 -11.03
N GLU A 248 -8.13 -7.31 -12.01
CA GLU A 248 -6.96 -6.80 -12.74
C GLU A 248 -6.05 -5.97 -11.83
N LEU A 249 -6.61 -5.18 -10.93
CA LEU A 249 -5.88 -4.39 -9.96
C LEU A 249 -5.03 -5.29 -9.04
N ILE A 250 -5.61 -6.34 -8.48
CA ILE A 250 -4.93 -7.24 -7.53
C ILE A 250 -3.85 -8.08 -8.21
N LYS A 251 -4.00 -8.45 -9.48
CA LYS A 251 -2.96 -9.16 -10.26
C LYS A 251 -1.62 -8.40 -10.35
N HIS A 252 -1.64 -7.10 -10.12
CA HIS A 252 -0.45 -6.25 -10.16
C HIS A 252 0.20 -6.07 -8.78
N THR A 253 -0.41 -6.53 -7.70
CA THR A 253 0.19 -6.54 -6.36
C THR A 253 1.08 -7.77 -6.18
N ILE A 254 2.05 -7.68 -5.25
CA ILE A 254 2.98 -8.78 -4.95
C ILE A 254 2.28 -9.85 -4.11
N THR A 255 1.50 -9.41 -3.10
CA THR A 255 0.83 -10.34 -2.18
C THR A 255 -0.45 -10.94 -2.76
N GLY A 256 -1.09 -10.28 -3.72
CA GLY A 256 -2.31 -10.78 -4.37
C GLY A 256 -3.58 -10.69 -3.51
N LEU A 257 -4.58 -11.53 -3.84
CA LEU A 257 -5.92 -11.53 -3.24
C LEU A 257 -5.93 -11.76 -1.71
N ASP A 258 -4.98 -12.49 -1.19
CA ASP A 258 -4.90 -12.74 0.25
C ASP A 258 -4.48 -11.48 1.03
N GLY A 259 -3.69 -10.62 0.38
CA GLY A 259 -3.11 -9.42 0.98
C GLY A 259 -3.90 -8.15 0.77
N VAL A 260 -4.66 -8.04 -0.32
CA VAL A 260 -5.38 -6.82 -0.68
C VAL A 260 -6.75 -7.14 -1.26
N GLY A 261 -7.76 -6.37 -0.87
CA GLY A 261 -9.11 -6.45 -1.41
C GLY A 261 -9.83 -5.10 -1.36
N GLY A 262 -11.08 -5.06 -1.79
CA GLY A 262 -11.87 -3.83 -1.75
C GLY A 262 -13.11 -3.84 -2.62
N LEU A 263 -13.53 -2.66 -3.01
CA LEU A 263 -14.73 -2.37 -3.79
C LEU A 263 -14.35 -1.77 -5.14
N GLU A 264 -15.18 -1.96 -6.14
CA GLU A 264 -15.05 -1.23 -7.39
C GLU A 264 -15.13 0.28 -7.18
N THR A 265 -14.35 1.02 -7.96
CA THR A 265 -14.32 2.48 -7.96
C THR A 265 -14.00 2.99 -9.36
N ARG A 266 -14.34 4.22 -9.66
CA ARG A 266 -13.92 4.87 -10.91
C ARG A 266 -12.43 5.20 -10.89
N GLY A 267 -11.83 5.19 -12.09
CA GLY A 267 -10.46 5.65 -12.26
C GLY A 267 -10.27 7.14 -12.01
N LYS A 268 -9.01 7.59 -12.03
CA LYS A 268 -8.61 8.97 -11.75
C LYS A 268 -7.81 9.62 -12.88
N PHE A 269 -7.69 8.93 -14.00
CA PHE A 269 -6.93 9.40 -15.15
C PHE A 269 -7.77 10.30 -16.05
N ARG A 270 -7.20 11.44 -16.45
CA ARG A 270 -7.79 12.38 -17.40
C ARG A 270 -6.83 12.63 -18.56
N LEU A 271 -7.38 12.74 -19.75
CA LEU A 271 -6.69 13.26 -20.92
C LEU A 271 -7.09 14.69 -21.16
N GLY A 272 -6.09 15.56 -21.30
CA GLY A 272 -6.29 16.96 -21.66
C GLY A 272 -5.91 17.23 -23.11
N LEU A 273 -6.53 18.24 -23.73
CA LEU A 273 -6.28 18.76 -25.08
C LEU A 273 -6.38 20.29 -25.09
N PRO A 274 -5.61 20.93 -25.96
CA PRO A 274 -4.41 20.47 -26.64
C PRO A 274 -3.20 20.48 -25.70
N LYS A 275 -2.16 19.70 -26.01
CA LYS A 275 -0.88 19.85 -25.33
C LYS A 275 -0.27 21.19 -25.75
N SER A 276 0.14 22.00 -24.76
CA SER A 276 0.83 23.26 -25.03
C SER A 276 2.15 23.01 -25.75
N PRO A 277 2.50 23.82 -26.77
CA PRO A 277 3.79 23.74 -27.42
C PRO A 277 4.92 24.44 -26.61
N TYR A 278 4.60 25.13 -25.50
CA TYR A 278 5.54 25.92 -24.68
C TYR A 278 5.88 25.23 -23.37
#